data_decb7f463fd2b768dc4e3c8a5ae441d4
#
_entry.id   decb7f463fd2b768dc4e3c8a5ae441d4
#
_cell.length_a   1.000
_cell.length_b   1.000
_cell.length_c   1.000
_cell.angle_alpha   90.00
_cell.angle_beta   90.00
_cell.angle_gamma   90.00
#
_symmetry.space_group_name_H-M   'P 1'
#
loop_
_entity.id
_entity.type
_entity.pdbx_description
1 polymer ?
#
loop_
_entity_poly.entity_id
_entity_poly.type
_entity_poly.pdbx_seq_one_letter_code
_entity_poly.pdbx_strand_id
1 'polypeptide(L)'
;MTTSWDDGDAFDLCVAELLAKHGLKGTFYVPQQSAHPTLSCTEVRELAAAFEVGAHTEHHVDVTTVMDSIARKEIFRSKRWLEETTGRECQAFCFPLGHFAAKHVEMIREAGFESARTVELLSLERPRSTNGVALLPTTVQAYPHRRLAYWRNVAKRRRMTNLPRLFSVGAAKNWADAAISLLEVARERGGVFHLWGHSREIEELGQWRNLERVFAAMKEASRDAVCVSNSELCHSAH
;
A
#
# COMPACT_ATOMS: atom_id res chain seq x y z
N MET A 1 11.64 3.80 -3.82
CA MET A 1 10.90 2.59 -3.38
C MET A 1 10.05 2.90 -2.17
N THR A 2 8.96 2.16 -1.96
CA THR A 2 8.05 2.33 -0.81
C THR A 2 7.42 1.00 -0.41
N THR A 3 6.85 0.94 0.82
CA THR A 3 6.01 -0.16 1.27
C THR A 3 4.68 0.33 1.82
N SER A 4 3.63 -0.50 1.75
CA SER A 4 2.36 -0.20 2.42
C SER A 4 1.66 -1.46 2.95
N TRP A 5 0.94 -1.30 4.06
CA TRP A 5 0.32 -2.38 4.82
C TRP A 5 -1.12 -2.01 5.13
N ASP A 6 -2.04 -2.94 4.93
CA ASP A 6 -3.47 -2.69 5.01
C ASP A 6 -4.09 -3.36 6.25
N ASP A 7 -5.30 -2.91 6.59
CA ASP A 7 -6.25 -3.45 7.55
C ASP A 7 -5.98 -3.11 9.02
N GLY A 8 -4.81 -2.55 9.38
CA GLY A 8 -4.54 -2.16 10.76
C GLY A 8 -4.56 -3.34 11.73
N ASP A 9 -4.08 -4.52 11.31
CA ASP A 9 -4.01 -5.71 12.15
C ASP A 9 -2.90 -5.60 13.22
N ALA A 10 -3.03 -6.33 14.33
CA ALA A 10 -2.01 -6.34 15.39
C ALA A 10 -0.61 -6.71 14.88
N PHE A 11 -0.50 -7.55 13.85
CA PHE A 11 0.79 -7.91 13.24
C PHE A 11 1.43 -6.77 12.42
N ASP A 12 0.74 -5.65 12.20
CA ASP A 12 1.35 -4.44 11.61
C ASP A 12 2.50 -3.92 12.49
N LEU A 13 2.42 -4.09 13.82
CA LEU A 13 3.52 -3.75 14.72
C LEU A 13 4.77 -4.60 14.47
N CYS A 14 4.60 -5.90 14.19
CA CYS A 14 5.72 -6.77 13.82
C CYS A 14 6.34 -6.37 12.47
N VAL A 15 5.52 -5.95 11.52
CA VAL A 15 6.00 -5.40 10.24
C VAL A 15 6.75 -4.09 10.46
N ALA A 16 6.24 -3.20 11.32
CA ALA A 16 6.87 -1.94 11.67
C ALA A 16 8.24 -2.15 12.32
N GLU A 17 8.35 -3.08 13.27
CA GLU A 17 9.64 -3.48 13.87
C GLU A 17 10.63 -3.98 12.82
N LEU A 18 10.15 -4.81 11.87
CA LEU A 18 11.00 -5.34 10.82
C LEU A 18 11.45 -4.25 9.84
N LEU A 19 10.56 -3.30 9.47
CA LEU A 19 10.92 -2.12 8.67
C LEU A 19 11.98 -1.27 9.39
N ALA A 20 11.78 -0.99 10.68
CA ALA A 20 12.72 -0.22 11.51
C ALA A 20 14.10 -0.91 11.59
N LYS A 21 14.14 -2.24 11.79
CA LYS A 21 15.37 -3.04 11.77
C LYS A 21 16.17 -2.88 10.49
N HIS A 22 15.50 -2.72 9.37
CA HIS A 22 16.12 -2.53 8.06
C HIS A 22 16.31 -1.06 7.67
N GLY A 23 15.85 -0.10 8.48
CA GLY A 23 15.92 1.34 8.20
C GLY A 23 15.04 1.74 7.01
N LEU A 24 13.92 1.03 6.79
CA LEU A 24 12.99 1.27 5.71
C LEU A 24 11.79 2.09 6.20
N LYS A 25 11.20 2.86 5.30
CA LYS A 25 9.93 3.55 5.53
C LYS A 25 8.74 2.74 5.03
N GLY A 26 7.57 3.02 5.57
CA GLY A 26 6.32 2.39 5.16
C GLY A 26 5.11 3.23 5.50
N THR A 27 3.96 2.90 4.89
CA THR A 27 2.66 3.50 5.14
C THR A 27 1.70 2.41 5.61
N PHE A 28 1.01 2.63 6.71
CA PHE A 28 0.02 1.70 7.25
C PHE A 28 -1.38 2.28 7.05
N TYR A 29 -2.24 1.58 6.32
CA TYR A 29 -3.62 1.99 6.06
C TYR A 29 -4.54 1.33 7.08
N VAL A 30 -5.04 2.14 8.03
CA VAL A 30 -5.75 1.66 9.19
C VAL A 30 -7.22 2.09 9.13
N PRO A 31 -8.19 1.16 9.12
CA PRO A 31 -9.59 1.46 9.36
C PRO A 31 -9.81 1.64 10.89
N GLN A 32 -10.82 2.42 11.29
CA GLN A 32 -11.18 2.52 12.70
C GLN A 32 -11.72 1.19 13.23
N GLN A 33 -12.49 0.48 12.40
CA GLN A 33 -13.07 -0.83 12.69
C GLN A 33 -13.06 -1.71 11.43
N SER A 34 -12.97 -3.01 11.60
CA SER A 34 -13.14 -3.98 10.52
C SER A 34 -13.81 -5.25 11.04
N ALA A 35 -14.01 -6.24 10.16
CA ALA A 35 -14.50 -7.57 10.55
C ALA A 35 -13.54 -8.31 11.49
N HIS A 36 -12.28 -7.89 11.55
CA HIS A 36 -11.25 -8.40 12.44
C HIS A 36 -10.82 -7.32 13.44
N PRO A 37 -10.23 -7.69 14.59
CA PRO A 37 -9.67 -6.73 15.52
C PRO A 37 -8.62 -5.84 14.82
N THR A 38 -8.72 -4.53 15.05
CA THR A 38 -7.77 -3.54 14.55
C THR A 38 -6.93 -2.98 15.70
N LEU A 39 -5.84 -2.32 15.34
CA LEU A 39 -4.98 -1.61 16.29
C LEU A 39 -5.80 -0.64 17.14
N SER A 40 -5.50 -0.60 18.44
CA SER A 40 -6.07 0.39 19.36
C SER A 40 -5.55 1.80 19.04
N CYS A 41 -6.26 2.85 19.49
CA CYS A 41 -5.80 4.23 19.32
C CYS A 41 -4.40 4.48 19.91
N THR A 42 -3.97 3.72 20.93
CA THR A 42 -2.62 3.82 21.49
C THR A 42 -1.59 3.26 20.54
N GLU A 43 -1.83 2.07 20.01
CA GLU A 43 -0.95 1.42 19.02
C GLU A 43 -0.87 2.22 17.72
N VAL A 44 -1.99 2.81 17.25
CA VAL A 44 -1.99 3.72 16.09
C VAL A 44 -1.11 4.94 16.34
N ARG A 45 -1.13 5.53 17.55
CA ARG A 45 -0.25 6.65 17.92
C ARG A 45 1.22 6.24 17.93
N GLU A 46 1.52 5.08 18.49
CA GLU A 46 2.89 4.54 18.53
C GLU A 46 3.40 4.28 17.11
N LEU A 47 2.58 3.67 16.27
CA LEU A 47 2.90 3.45 14.86
C LEU A 47 3.15 4.76 14.11
N ALA A 48 2.28 5.76 14.30
CA ALA A 48 2.38 7.08 13.69
C ALA A 48 3.59 7.90 14.17
N ALA A 49 4.23 7.54 15.30
CA ALA A 49 5.45 8.18 15.76
C ALA A 49 6.64 7.91 14.81
N ALA A 50 6.69 6.74 14.18
CA ALA A 50 7.81 6.29 13.35
C ALA A 50 7.46 6.13 11.86
N PHE A 51 6.19 5.88 11.53
CA PHE A 51 5.72 5.56 10.18
C PHE A 51 4.56 6.46 9.76
N GLU A 52 4.30 6.50 8.46
CA GLU A 52 3.08 7.12 7.94
C GLU A 52 1.88 6.23 8.24
N VAL A 53 0.79 6.84 8.73
CA VAL A 53 -0.50 6.17 8.87
C VAL A 53 -1.50 6.85 7.95
N GLY A 54 -2.16 6.05 7.10
CA GLY A 54 -3.16 6.48 6.14
C GLY A 54 -4.55 5.88 6.45
N ALA A 55 -5.58 6.45 5.86
CA ALA A 55 -6.95 6.02 6.08
C ALA A 55 -7.38 4.85 5.18
N HIS A 56 -8.26 3.97 5.73
CA HIS A 56 -8.78 2.80 5.04
C HIS A 56 -10.31 2.65 5.19
N THR A 57 -11.05 3.77 5.10
CA THR A 57 -12.44 3.98 5.51
C THR A 57 -12.65 3.82 7.03
N GLU A 58 -13.85 4.20 7.53
CA GLU A 58 -14.18 4.07 8.97
C GLU A 58 -14.34 2.59 9.35
N HIS A 59 -15.11 1.82 8.54
CA HIS A 59 -15.49 0.43 8.83
C HIS A 59 -15.01 -0.57 7.78
N HIS A 60 -13.94 -0.29 7.07
CA HIS A 60 -13.38 -1.14 6.01
C HIS A 60 -14.43 -1.53 4.95
N VAL A 61 -15.29 -0.60 4.53
CA VAL A 61 -16.34 -0.88 3.55
C VAL A 61 -15.85 -0.74 2.10
N ASP A 62 -16.33 -1.61 1.22
CA ASP A 62 -16.22 -1.40 -0.23
C ASP A 62 -17.11 -0.22 -0.65
N VAL A 63 -16.49 0.92 -0.90
CA VAL A 63 -17.19 2.17 -1.26
C VAL A 63 -18.04 2.07 -2.52
N THR A 64 -17.82 1.03 -3.35
CA THR A 64 -18.59 0.80 -4.58
C THR A 64 -19.91 0.06 -4.33
N THR A 65 -20.10 -0.53 -3.16
CA THR A 65 -21.28 -1.33 -2.81
C THR A 65 -22.28 -0.60 -1.93
N VAL A 66 -21.95 0.61 -1.50
CA VAL A 66 -22.80 1.42 -0.62
C VAL A 66 -23.29 2.69 -1.34
N MET A 67 -24.30 3.35 -0.78
CA MET A 67 -24.78 4.65 -1.29
C MET A 67 -23.67 5.71 -1.18
N ASP A 68 -23.63 6.65 -2.11
CA ASP A 68 -22.61 7.72 -2.14
C ASP A 68 -22.56 8.53 -0.84
N SER A 69 -23.71 8.74 -0.17
CA SER A 69 -23.75 9.42 1.12
C SER A 69 -23.08 8.61 2.24
N ILE A 70 -23.12 7.28 2.17
CA ILE A 70 -22.42 6.38 3.11
C ILE A 70 -20.94 6.37 2.77
N ALA A 71 -20.56 6.17 1.49
CA ALA A 71 -19.17 6.19 1.06
C ALA A 71 -18.47 7.49 1.49
N ARG A 72 -19.13 8.64 1.32
CA ARG A 72 -18.64 9.94 1.78
C ARG A 72 -18.42 9.97 3.29
N LYS A 73 -19.37 9.50 4.10
CA LYS A 73 -19.23 9.45 5.56
C LYS A 73 -18.03 8.59 5.97
N GLU A 74 -17.91 7.40 5.40
CA GLU A 74 -16.82 6.46 5.64
C GLU A 74 -15.44 7.09 5.38
N ILE A 75 -15.30 7.81 4.28
CA ILE A 75 -14.07 8.50 3.89
C ILE A 75 -13.76 9.67 4.85
N PHE A 76 -14.72 10.56 5.09
CA PHE A 76 -14.49 11.76 5.91
C PHE A 76 -14.26 11.43 7.39
N ARG A 77 -14.98 10.43 7.92
CA ARG A 77 -14.84 10.01 9.31
C ARG A 77 -13.52 9.29 9.56
N SER A 78 -13.05 8.48 8.61
CA SER A 78 -11.75 7.81 8.75
C SER A 78 -10.60 8.83 8.83
N LYS A 79 -10.61 9.89 8.01
CA LYS A 79 -9.63 10.97 8.10
C LYS A 79 -9.66 11.64 9.47
N ARG A 80 -10.85 12.12 9.87
CA ARG A 80 -11.00 12.82 11.15
C ARG A 80 -10.56 11.97 12.33
N TRP A 81 -10.98 10.71 12.38
CA TRP A 81 -10.59 9.78 13.44
C TRP A 81 -9.06 9.60 13.52
N LEU A 82 -8.37 9.43 12.39
CA LEU A 82 -6.92 9.30 12.38
C LEU A 82 -6.22 10.58 12.82
N GLU A 83 -6.69 11.75 12.37
CA GLU A 83 -6.11 13.04 12.76
C GLU A 83 -6.33 13.33 14.25
N GLU A 84 -7.52 13.03 14.80
CA GLU A 84 -7.81 13.14 16.23
C GLU A 84 -6.96 12.13 17.05
N THR A 85 -6.73 10.93 16.52
CA THR A 85 -5.95 9.89 17.20
C THR A 85 -4.46 10.20 17.20
N THR A 86 -3.91 10.63 16.08
CA THR A 86 -2.45 10.79 15.90
C THR A 86 -1.95 12.20 16.18
N GLY A 87 -2.84 13.20 16.14
CA GLY A 87 -2.49 14.63 16.19
C GLY A 87 -1.73 15.10 14.94
N ARG A 88 -1.79 14.35 13.84
CA ARG A 88 -1.09 14.64 12.57
C ARG A 88 -2.07 14.65 11.43
N GLU A 89 -1.78 15.42 10.39
CA GLU A 89 -2.54 15.42 9.15
C GLU A 89 -2.44 14.07 8.46
N CYS A 90 -3.58 13.54 7.98
CA CYS A 90 -3.67 12.29 7.23
C CYS A 90 -3.85 12.59 5.73
N GLN A 91 -2.81 12.45 4.93
CA GLN A 91 -2.79 12.77 3.50
C GLN A 91 -2.98 11.55 2.59
N ALA A 92 -2.75 10.35 3.12
CA ALA A 92 -2.79 9.11 2.37
C ALA A 92 -4.09 8.34 2.60
N PHE A 93 -4.68 7.81 1.52
CA PHE A 93 -5.86 6.96 1.54
C PHE A 93 -5.62 5.63 0.81
N CYS A 94 -6.30 4.58 1.23
CA CYS A 94 -6.40 3.34 0.48
C CYS A 94 -7.86 2.87 0.39
N PHE A 95 -8.30 2.54 -0.82
CA PHE A 95 -9.64 1.99 -1.02
C PHE A 95 -9.68 0.51 -0.60
N PRO A 96 -10.56 0.10 0.35
CA PRO A 96 -10.77 -1.30 0.66
C PRO A 96 -11.00 -2.14 -0.59
N LEU A 97 -10.40 -3.34 -0.64
CA LEU A 97 -10.43 -4.26 -1.79
C LEU A 97 -9.87 -3.66 -3.10
N GLY A 98 -9.38 -2.43 -3.08
CA GLY A 98 -8.95 -1.68 -4.27
C GLY A 98 -10.09 -1.35 -5.24
N HIS A 99 -11.33 -1.29 -4.78
CA HIS A 99 -12.50 -0.97 -5.58
C HIS A 99 -12.84 0.51 -5.46
N PHE A 100 -12.90 1.20 -6.59
CA PHE A 100 -13.32 2.61 -6.66
C PHE A 100 -13.72 3.00 -8.08
N ALA A 101 -14.44 4.12 -8.18
CA ALA A 101 -14.78 4.81 -9.43
C ALA A 101 -14.32 6.28 -9.35
N ALA A 102 -14.39 7.02 -10.44
CA ALA A 102 -13.97 8.43 -10.50
C ALA A 102 -14.63 9.31 -9.43
N LYS A 103 -15.91 9.08 -9.13
CA LYS A 103 -16.64 9.80 -8.07
C LYS A 103 -16.03 9.59 -6.68
N HIS A 104 -15.44 8.41 -6.39
CA HIS A 104 -14.80 8.15 -5.09
C HIS A 104 -13.44 8.85 -4.99
N VAL A 105 -12.72 9.03 -6.11
CA VAL A 105 -11.52 9.85 -6.16
C VAL A 105 -11.86 11.31 -5.84
N GLU A 106 -12.99 11.80 -6.33
CA GLU A 106 -13.48 13.14 -5.99
C GLU A 106 -13.83 13.25 -4.49
N MET A 107 -14.47 12.24 -3.91
CA MET A 107 -14.80 12.24 -2.48
C MET A 107 -13.55 12.28 -1.59
N ILE A 108 -12.48 11.55 -1.92
CA ILE A 108 -11.24 11.62 -1.16
C ILE A 108 -10.53 12.96 -1.33
N ARG A 109 -10.57 13.56 -2.53
CA ARG A 109 -10.09 14.93 -2.76
C ARG A 109 -10.84 15.96 -1.90
N GLU A 110 -12.17 15.89 -1.88
CA GLU A 110 -13.00 16.77 -1.05
C GLU A 110 -12.78 16.57 0.45
N ALA A 111 -12.42 15.35 0.88
CA ALA A 111 -12.02 15.08 2.25
C ALA A 111 -10.61 15.62 2.59
N GLY A 112 -9.84 16.08 1.60
CA GLY A 112 -8.50 16.63 1.78
C GLY A 112 -7.40 15.59 1.79
N PHE A 113 -7.61 14.42 1.16
CA PHE A 113 -6.53 13.48 0.88
C PHE A 113 -5.79 13.89 -0.40
N GLU A 114 -4.48 13.74 -0.39
CA GLU A 114 -3.61 14.09 -1.53
C GLU A 114 -3.24 12.87 -2.37
N SER A 115 -3.31 11.69 -1.77
CA SER A 115 -2.93 10.45 -2.43
C SER A 115 -3.85 9.27 -2.11
N ALA A 116 -3.94 8.34 -3.07
CA ALA A 116 -4.61 7.06 -2.86
C ALA A 116 -3.83 5.90 -3.46
N ARG A 117 -3.58 4.85 -2.68
CA ARG A 117 -2.97 3.61 -3.15
C ARG A 117 -4.01 2.74 -3.85
N THR A 118 -3.64 2.17 -4.97
CA THR A 118 -4.43 1.23 -5.75
C THR A 118 -3.86 -0.19 -5.63
N VAL A 119 -4.59 -1.19 -6.11
CA VAL A 119 -4.13 -2.59 -6.19
C VAL A 119 -3.70 -2.98 -7.62
N GLU A 120 -3.24 -2.01 -8.40
CA GLU A 120 -2.62 -2.29 -9.70
C GLU A 120 -1.26 -2.95 -9.47
N LEU A 121 -1.09 -4.18 -9.96
CA LEU A 121 0.15 -4.95 -9.79
C LEU A 121 1.12 -4.78 -10.96
N LEU A 122 2.38 -5.17 -10.73
CA LEU A 122 3.47 -5.16 -11.70
C LEU A 122 3.80 -3.78 -12.25
N SER A 123 3.36 -2.72 -11.61
CA SER A 123 3.72 -1.36 -12.01
C SER A 123 5.06 -0.94 -11.39
N LEU A 124 5.89 -0.28 -12.18
CA LEU A 124 7.06 0.48 -11.74
C LEU A 124 6.89 1.96 -12.08
N GLU A 125 5.68 2.37 -12.41
CA GLU A 125 5.37 3.75 -12.77
C GLU A 125 5.29 4.64 -11.52
N ARG A 126 5.57 5.93 -11.72
CA ARG A 126 5.32 6.96 -10.71
C ARG A 126 3.82 7.13 -10.46
N PRO A 127 3.41 7.73 -9.31
CA PRO A 127 2.03 8.10 -9.07
C PRO A 127 1.46 8.94 -10.22
N ARG A 128 0.18 8.73 -10.53
CA ARG A 128 -0.52 9.46 -11.59
C ARG A 128 -1.56 10.39 -10.97
N SER A 129 -1.51 11.67 -11.29
CA SER A 129 -2.54 12.61 -10.84
C SER A 129 -3.88 12.33 -11.54
N THR A 130 -4.93 12.23 -10.77
CA THR A 130 -6.33 12.11 -11.22
C THR A 130 -7.18 13.01 -10.37
N ASN A 131 -7.78 14.05 -10.98
CA ASN A 131 -8.59 15.06 -10.28
C ASN A 131 -7.87 15.67 -9.06
N GLY A 132 -6.56 15.91 -9.14
CA GLY A 132 -5.79 16.48 -8.04
C GLY A 132 -5.37 15.50 -6.94
N VAL A 133 -5.68 14.21 -7.08
CA VAL A 133 -5.22 13.14 -6.18
C VAL A 133 -4.17 12.29 -6.91
N ALA A 134 -3.07 11.99 -6.23
CA ALA A 134 -2.06 11.09 -6.75
C ALA A 134 -2.47 9.62 -6.54
N LEU A 135 -2.70 8.88 -7.62
CA LEU A 135 -3.00 7.45 -7.57
C LEU A 135 -1.69 6.65 -7.65
N LEU A 136 -1.40 5.87 -6.60
CA LEU A 136 -0.19 5.07 -6.48
C LEU A 136 -0.46 3.64 -6.93
N PRO A 137 0.18 3.18 -8.03
CA PRO A 137 0.17 1.77 -8.38
C PRO A 137 1.10 0.97 -7.47
N THR A 138 1.00 -0.35 -7.52
CA THR A 138 1.85 -1.27 -6.75
C THR A 138 2.65 -2.20 -7.64
N THR A 139 3.74 -2.74 -7.11
CA THR A 139 4.57 -3.69 -7.86
C THR A 139 4.23 -5.12 -7.48
N VAL A 140 4.29 -5.47 -6.20
CA VAL A 140 4.06 -6.84 -5.71
C VAL A 140 3.26 -6.80 -4.41
N GLN A 141 2.30 -7.71 -4.27
CA GLN A 141 1.72 -8.04 -2.98
C GLN A 141 2.58 -9.08 -2.28
N ALA A 142 2.82 -8.89 -1.00
CA ALA A 142 3.51 -9.84 -0.13
C ALA A 142 2.61 -11.07 0.18
N TYR A 143 2.22 -11.79 -0.88
CA TYR A 143 1.26 -12.87 -0.84
C TYR A 143 1.60 -13.93 -1.90
N PRO A 144 1.48 -15.24 -1.62
CA PRO A 144 1.80 -16.32 -2.56
C PRO A 144 0.70 -16.50 -3.63
N HIS A 145 0.48 -15.49 -4.44
CA HIS A 145 -0.46 -15.54 -5.55
C HIS A 145 -0.14 -16.64 -6.56
N ARG A 146 -1.18 -17.27 -7.09
CA ARG A 146 -1.06 -18.08 -8.32
C ARG A 146 -0.77 -17.15 -9.50
N ARG A 147 0.06 -17.59 -10.44
CA ARG A 147 0.46 -16.79 -11.63
C ARG A 147 -0.73 -16.17 -12.38
N LEU A 148 -1.86 -16.90 -12.43
CA LEU A 148 -3.09 -16.42 -13.07
C LEU A 148 -3.64 -15.13 -12.43
N ALA A 149 -3.40 -14.90 -11.13
CA ALA A 149 -3.86 -13.69 -10.46
C ALA A 149 -3.20 -12.43 -11.03
N TYR A 150 -1.91 -12.48 -11.34
CA TYR A 150 -1.19 -11.37 -11.98
C TYR A 150 -1.74 -11.08 -13.39
N TRP A 151 -1.98 -12.11 -14.21
CA TRP A 151 -2.60 -11.98 -15.51
C TRP A 151 -3.98 -11.32 -15.44
N ARG A 152 -4.83 -11.80 -14.51
CA ARG A 152 -6.17 -11.23 -14.29
C ARG A 152 -6.10 -9.77 -13.83
N ASN A 153 -5.14 -9.39 -12.98
CA ASN A 153 -4.96 -8.01 -12.53
C ASN A 153 -4.57 -7.10 -13.70
N VAL A 154 -3.58 -7.47 -14.48
CA VAL A 154 -3.13 -6.71 -15.67
C VAL A 154 -4.28 -6.54 -16.67
N ALA A 155 -5.03 -7.61 -16.98
CA ALA A 155 -6.16 -7.56 -17.90
C ALA A 155 -7.31 -6.69 -17.37
N LYS A 156 -7.73 -6.90 -16.10
CA LYS A 156 -8.80 -6.13 -15.45
C LYS A 156 -8.48 -4.62 -15.40
N ARG A 157 -7.21 -4.27 -15.16
CA ARG A 157 -6.75 -2.88 -15.06
C ARG A 157 -6.35 -2.28 -16.42
N ARG A 158 -6.41 -3.07 -17.53
CA ARG A 158 -6.01 -2.67 -18.88
C ARG A 158 -4.58 -2.09 -18.94
N ARG A 159 -3.65 -2.63 -18.15
CA ARG A 159 -2.26 -2.17 -18.01
C ARG A 159 -1.31 -3.04 -18.82
N MET A 160 -1.44 -2.99 -20.16
CA MET A 160 -0.63 -3.80 -21.07
C MET A 160 0.88 -3.50 -20.97
N THR A 161 1.27 -2.31 -20.53
CA THR A 161 2.66 -1.92 -20.25
C THR A 161 3.31 -2.76 -19.15
N ASN A 162 2.51 -3.42 -18.30
CA ASN A 162 2.99 -4.30 -17.23
C ASN A 162 3.21 -5.75 -17.70
N LEU A 163 2.79 -6.13 -18.92
CA LEU A 163 2.91 -7.50 -19.45
C LEU A 163 4.35 -8.05 -19.45
N PRO A 164 5.40 -7.30 -19.84
CA PRO A 164 6.76 -7.84 -19.82
C PRO A 164 7.21 -8.30 -18.43
N ARG A 165 6.67 -7.71 -17.36
CA ARG A 165 7.01 -8.06 -15.97
C ARG A 165 6.39 -9.37 -15.49
N LEU A 166 5.39 -9.89 -16.23
CA LEU A 166 4.86 -11.24 -16.00
C LEU A 166 5.92 -12.33 -16.17
N PHE A 167 6.96 -12.10 -16.99
CA PHE A 167 8.07 -13.04 -17.13
C PHE A 167 8.87 -13.16 -15.83
N SER A 168 9.14 -12.03 -15.15
CA SER A 168 9.81 -12.05 -13.83
C SER A 168 9.04 -12.86 -12.81
N VAL A 169 7.71 -12.66 -12.74
CA VAL A 169 6.84 -13.46 -11.86
C VAL A 169 6.76 -14.92 -12.32
N GLY A 170 6.75 -15.16 -13.64
CA GLY A 170 6.71 -16.51 -14.22
C GLY A 170 7.93 -17.36 -13.89
N ALA A 171 9.10 -16.76 -13.81
CA ALA A 171 10.38 -17.41 -13.49
C ALA A 171 10.62 -17.58 -11.97
N ALA A 172 9.94 -16.78 -11.13
CA ALA A 172 10.13 -16.77 -9.69
C ALA A 172 9.56 -18.04 -9.03
N LYS A 173 10.26 -18.53 -7.99
CA LYS A 173 9.81 -19.68 -7.18
C LYS A 173 8.69 -19.31 -6.20
N ASN A 174 8.72 -18.08 -5.70
CA ASN A 174 7.74 -17.51 -4.78
C ASN A 174 7.63 -15.99 -4.99
N TRP A 175 6.71 -15.34 -4.25
CA TRP A 175 6.46 -13.90 -4.37
C TRP A 175 7.68 -13.04 -3.98
N ALA A 176 8.49 -13.50 -3.01
CA ALA A 176 9.68 -12.75 -2.59
C ALA A 176 10.76 -12.75 -3.67
N ASP A 177 10.97 -13.86 -4.37
CA ASP A 177 11.88 -13.91 -5.53
C ASP A 177 11.40 -12.98 -6.66
N ALA A 178 10.08 -12.95 -6.90
CA ALA A 178 9.48 -12.01 -7.84
C ALA A 178 9.68 -10.54 -7.42
N ALA A 179 9.47 -10.24 -6.14
CA ALA A 179 9.67 -8.91 -5.57
C ALA A 179 11.12 -8.45 -5.73
N ILE A 180 12.10 -9.29 -5.37
CA ILE A 180 13.53 -8.97 -5.50
C ILE A 180 13.91 -8.76 -6.97
N SER A 181 13.44 -9.61 -7.87
CA SER A 181 13.69 -9.43 -9.31
C SER A 181 13.12 -8.10 -9.86
N LEU A 182 11.91 -7.73 -9.44
CA LEU A 182 11.28 -6.48 -9.87
C LEU A 182 11.91 -5.23 -9.20
N LEU A 183 12.43 -5.38 -7.97
CA LEU A 183 13.24 -4.34 -7.33
C LEU A 183 14.51 -4.04 -8.14
N GLU A 184 15.23 -5.07 -8.59
CA GLU A 184 16.42 -4.90 -9.44
C GLU A 184 16.05 -4.25 -10.78
N VAL A 185 14.95 -4.66 -11.42
CA VAL A 185 14.47 -3.99 -12.65
C VAL A 185 14.19 -2.50 -12.40
N ALA A 186 13.60 -2.15 -11.24
CA ALA A 186 13.36 -0.75 -10.88
C ALA A 186 14.67 0.03 -10.67
N ARG A 187 15.69 -0.61 -10.06
CA ARG A 187 17.02 0.01 -9.87
C ARG A 187 17.72 0.28 -11.21
N GLU A 188 17.75 -0.72 -12.09
CA GLU A 188 18.47 -0.64 -13.37
C GLU A 188 17.81 0.32 -14.37
N ARG A 189 16.49 0.33 -14.44
CA ARG A 189 15.73 1.07 -15.46
C ARG A 189 15.10 2.35 -14.96
N GLY A 190 15.18 2.61 -13.67
CA GLY A 190 14.42 3.65 -13.01
C GLY A 190 12.96 3.25 -12.80
N GLY A 191 12.28 3.98 -11.90
CA GLY A 191 10.89 3.75 -11.58
C GLY A 191 10.63 3.61 -10.08
N VAL A 192 9.44 3.18 -9.72
CA VAL A 192 9.00 3.01 -8.33
C VAL A 192 8.74 1.53 -8.04
N PHE A 193 9.50 0.96 -7.13
CA PHE A 193 9.17 -0.34 -6.53
C PHE A 193 8.26 -0.11 -5.32
N HIS A 194 7.07 -0.71 -5.34
CA HIS A 194 6.08 -0.61 -4.27
C HIS A 194 5.66 -2.02 -3.81
N LEU A 195 6.15 -2.44 -2.65
CA LEU A 195 5.70 -3.65 -1.96
C LEU A 195 4.48 -3.30 -1.11
N TRP A 196 3.43 -4.13 -1.14
CA TRP A 196 2.29 -3.98 -0.25
C TRP A 196 1.79 -5.35 0.26
N GLY A 197 0.99 -5.35 1.31
CA GLY A 197 0.43 -6.58 1.85
C GLY A 197 -0.47 -6.37 3.06
N HIS A 198 -0.89 -7.49 3.63
CA HIS A 198 -1.62 -7.57 4.88
C HIS A 198 -0.76 -8.37 5.87
N SER A 199 -0.47 -7.80 7.02
CA SER A 199 0.38 -8.44 8.03
C SER A 199 -0.23 -9.74 8.58
N ARG A 200 -1.55 -9.81 8.69
CA ARG A 200 -2.27 -11.03 9.01
C ARG A 200 -2.00 -12.17 8.04
N GLU A 201 -2.02 -11.91 6.72
CA GLU A 201 -1.70 -12.92 5.70
C GLU A 201 -0.25 -13.41 5.81
N ILE A 202 0.68 -12.53 6.19
CA ILE A 202 2.09 -12.88 6.45
C ILE A 202 2.17 -13.89 7.61
N GLU A 203 1.45 -13.65 8.70
CA GLU A 203 1.39 -14.55 9.86
C GLU A 203 0.71 -15.87 9.50
N GLU A 204 -0.52 -15.84 9.02
CA GLU A 204 -1.32 -17.02 8.73
C GLU A 204 -0.66 -17.98 7.72
N LEU A 205 0.09 -17.42 6.77
CA LEU A 205 0.78 -18.21 5.73
C LEU A 205 2.26 -18.44 6.03
N GLY A 206 2.76 -18.05 7.21
CA GLY A 206 4.15 -18.24 7.63
C GLY A 206 5.16 -17.55 6.71
N GLN A 207 4.87 -16.33 6.24
CA GLN A 207 5.67 -15.65 5.22
C GLN A 207 6.73 -14.69 5.78
N TRP A 208 6.94 -14.62 7.09
CA TRP A 208 7.89 -13.70 7.73
C TRP A 208 9.30 -13.80 7.16
N ARG A 209 9.82 -15.02 6.94
CA ARG A 209 11.13 -15.22 6.35
C ARG A 209 11.24 -14.65 4.92
N ASN A 210 10.17 -14.79 4.13
CA ASN A 210 10.12 -14.23 2.80
C ASN A 210 10.07 -12.70 2.84
N LEU A 211 9.30 -12.12 3.76
CA LEU A 211 9.22 -10.67 3.96
C LEU A 211 10.58 -10.10 4.38
N GLU A 212 11.26 -10.72 5.35
CA GLU A 212 12.59 -10.30 5.79
C GLU A 212 13.63 -10.34 4.65
N ARG A 213 13.58 -11.34 3.78
CA ARG A 213 14.45 -11.41 2.57
C ARG A 213 14.22 -10.20 1.65
N VAL A 214 12.96 -9.82 1.42
CA VAL A 214 12.65 -8.66 0.58
C VAL A 214 13.11 -7.37 1.24
N PHE A 215 12.89 -7.20 2.55
CA PHE A 215 13.36 -6.02 3.28
C PHE A 215 14.90 -5.92 3.31
N ALA A 216 15.60 -7.04 3.43
CA ALA A 216 17.06 -7.06 3.31
C ALA A 216 17.52 -6.61 1.92
N ALA A 217 16.86 -7.06 0.85
CA ALA A 217 17.14 -6.60 -0.51
C ALA A 217 16.82 -5.11 -0.70
N MET A 218 15.72 -4.61 -0.14
CA MET A 218 15.37 -3.19 -0.16
C MET A 218 16.39 -2.33 0.62
N LYS A 219 16.88 -2.80 1.77
CA LYS A 219 17.96 -2.16 2.51
C LYS A 219 19.24 -2.05 1.68
N GLU A 220 19.62 -3.12 0.98
CA GLU A 220 20.77 -3.08 0.08
C GLU A 220 20.55 -2.09 -1.06
N ALA A 221 19.35 -2.08 -1.66
CA ALA A 221 18.98 -1.13 -2.70
C ALA A 221 18.94 0.33 -2.21
N SER A 222 18.79 0.59 -0.90
CA SER A 222 18.76 1.95 -0.35
C SER A 222 20.10 2.67 -0.40
N ARG A 223 21.17 2.03 -0.87
CA ARG A 223 22.47 2.66 -1.14
C ARG A 223 22.42 3.61 -2.34
N ASP A 224 21.55 3.33 -3.30
CA ASP A 224 21.40 4.09 -4.55
C ASP A 224 19.93 4.43 -4.90
N ALA A 225 18.96 3.99 -4.09
CA ALA A 225 17.54 4.26 -4.27
C ALA A 225 16.89 4.70 -2.96
N VAL A 226 16.17 5.81 -2.97
CA VAL A 226 15.53 6.36 -1.77
C VAL A 226 14.31 5.51 -1.37
N CYS A 227 14.21 5.16 -0.07
CA CYS A 227 13.01 4.57 0.53
C CYS A 227 12.17 5.67 1.19
N VAL A 228 10.93 5.81 0.77
CA VAL A 228 10.00 6.89 1.19
C VAL A 228 8.64 6.32 1.56
N SER A 229 7.86 7.08 2.34
CA SER A 229 6.43 6.78 2.54
C SER A 229 5.61 7.09 1.29
N ASN A 230 4.34 6.71 1.28
CA ASN A 230 3.49 6.93 0.11
C ASN A 230 3.21 8.41 -0.16
N SER A 231 3.00 9.24 0.87
CA SER A 231 2.83 10.69 0.67
C SER A 231 4.14 11.36 0.26
N GLU A 232 5.28 11.00 0.87
CA GLU A 232 6.60 11.51 0.42
C GLU A 232 6.88 11.18 -1.06
N LEU A 233 6.46 9.98 -1.52
CA LEU A 233 6.59 9.59 -2.93
C LEU A 233 5.78 10.50 -3.85
N CYS A 234 4.59 10.92 -3.43
CA CYS A 234 3.73 11.80 -4.21
C CYS A 234 4.32 13.22 -4.30
N HIS A 235 4.87 13.74 -3.21
CA HIS A 235 5.51 15.07 -3.19
C HIS A 235 6.81 15.11 -3.99
N SER A 236 7.54 13.98 -4.09
CA SER A 236 8.79 13.89 -4.85
C SER A 236 8.58 13.80 -6.38
N ALA A 237 7.34 13.72 -6.84
CA ALA A 237 6.99 13.57 -8.26
C ALA A 237 6.77 14.92 -8.99
N HIS A 238 6.89 16.02 -8.28
CA HIS A 238 6.88 17.39 -8.76
C HIS A 238 8.31 17.95 -8.74
#